data_43acf2396e4cf1eb84d747081090411b
#
_entry.id   43acf2396e4cf1eb84d747081090411b
#
_cell.length_a   1.000
_cell.length_b   1.000
_cell.length_c   1.000
_cell.angle_alpha   90.00
_cell.angle_beta   90.00
_cell.angle_gamma   90.00
#
_symmetry.space_group_name_H-M   'P 1'
#
loop_
_entity.id
_entity.type
_entity.pdbx_description
1 polymer ?
#
loop_
_entity_poly.entity_id
_entity_poly.type
_entity_poly.pdbx_seq_one_letter_code
_entity_poly.pdbx_strand_id
1 'polypeptide(L)'
;MKLPDPSGLIDSLARVDVRLVVVSTGGGSAAIPHLLTTPGASRVVLEAVVPYAHEAVVEFLGGRQESYCSSRTARRLAMAAWQRARRLGAAAEQAVGAAVAASLRTREPKRGPHRIFVAVQTLAETSVAELELRKDARSRADEEQVAAALLLERLVAAASPSAVADGSGSSASVGLLEDERVGLERVAAPPPWRQLLSGGTDVVAATGGPGRPTAGRLVFPGSFDPLHDGHRAMARVAEEIAEQPVEHELSIVNVDKPALDYMEMRSRAGQFADRTLWLTRAATFLEKLDIFPDGTFVLGADTYLRLADPRYYGGSAEAAARAVREIAGRVRGLVVFGRVRDGVFQDPGQLDVPQALRDVSYFVSQREFRVDISSTELRRRSVDRTAG
;
A
#
# COMPACT_ATOMS: atom_id res chain seq x y z
N MET A 1 -20.08 -0.51 -28.33
CA MET A 1 -20.71 -0.18 -27.03
C MET A 1 -20.60 1.32 -26.79
N LYS A 2 -21.66 1.99 -26.30
CA LYS A 2 -21.62 3.42 -25.95
C LYS A 2 -21.30 3.54 -24.46
N LEU A 3 -20.30 4.36 -24.09
CA LEU A 3 -20.01 4.62 -22.68
C LEU A 3 -21.21 5.30 -21.99
N PRO A 4 -21.36 5.13 -20.66
CA PRO A 4 -22.39 5.85 -19.88
C PRO A 4 -22.28 7.36 -20.10
N ASP A 5 -23.41 8.07 -20.05
CA ASP A 5 -23.39 9.53 -20.14
C ASP A 5 -22.58 10.14 -18.98
N PRO A 6 -21.49 10.86 -19.25
CA PRO A 6 -20.63 11.38 -18.23
C PRO A 6 -21.17 12.65 -17.55
N SER A 7 -22.17 13.32 -18.14
CA SER A 7 -22.72 14.56 -17.60
C SER A 7 -23.34 14.34 -16.23
N GLY A 8 -24.18 13.32 -16.07
CA GLY A 8 -24.76 12.94 -14.79
C GLY A 8 -23.73 12.49 -13.76
N LEU A 9 -22.63 11.84 -14.19
CA LEU A 9 -21.51 11.48 -13.32
C LEU A 9 -20.78 12.72 -12.80
N ILE A 10 -20.38 13.64 -13.69
CA ILE A 10 -19.67 14.87 -13.32
C ILE A 10 -20.52 15.72 -12.37
N ASP A 11 -21.80 15.86 -12.62
CA ASP A 11 -22.72 16.59 -11.75
C ASP A 11 -22.86 15.91 -10.37
N SER A 12 -22.89 14.59 -10.33
CA SER A 12 -22.96 13.83 -9.08
C SER A 12 -21.68 13.97 -8.26
N LEU A 13 -20.51 13.85 -8.88
CA LEU A 13 -19.23 14.06 -8.23
C LEU A 13 -19.03 15.51 -7.76
N ALA A 14 -19.50 16.49 -8.55
CA ALA A 14 -19.42 17.91 -8.18
C ALA A 14 -20.34 18.26 -6.99
N ARG A 15 -21.52 17.63 -6.89
CA ARG A 15 -22.44 17.83 -5.75
C ARG A 15 -21.87 17.37 -4.42
N VAL A 16 -21.09 16.32 -4.41
CA VAL A 16 -20.41 15.80 -3.21
C VAL A 16 -18.97 16.32 -3.08
N ASP A 17 -18.62 17.36 -3.84
CA ASP A 17 -17.33 18.07 -3.81
C ASP A 17 -16.10 17.15 -3.98
N VAL A 18 -16.20 16.16 -4.86
CA VAL A 18 -15.12 15.23 -5.16
C VAL A 18 -14.01 15.93 -5.93
N ARG A 19 -12.77 15.61 -5.57
CA ARG A 19 -11.52 16.00 -6.24
C ARG A 19 -10.79 14.74 -6.69
N LEU A 20 -10.85 14.44 -7.97
CA LEU A 20 -10.50 13.16 -8.58
C LEU A 20 -9.14 13.20 -9.27
N VAL A 21 -8.31 12.19 -8.98
CA VAL A 21 -7.18 11.82 -9.83
C VAL A 21 -7.43 10.44 -10.40
N VAL A 22 -7.29 10.29 -11.72
CA VAL A 22 -7.49 9.02 -12.45
C VAL A 22 -6.16 8.50 -12.99
N VAL A 23 -5.91 7.20 -12.81
CA VAL A 23 -4.74 6.51 -13.37
C VAL A 23 -5.20 5.33 -14.23
N SER A 24 -4.67 5.22 -15.45
CA SER A 24 -5.01 4.10 -16.34
C SER A 24 -3.75 3.43 -16.86
N THR A 25 -3.63 2.12 -16.68
CA THR A 25 -2.55 1.31 -17.25
C THR A 25 -3.09 0.03 -17.90
N GLY A 26 -2.57 -0.31 -19.09
CA GLY A 26 -2.98 -1.51 -19.83
C GLY A 26 -4.36 -1.45 -20.50
N GLY A 27 -5.24 -0.53 -20.09
CA GLY A 27 -6.58 -0.32 -20.65
C GLY A 27 -7.43 0.63 -19.81
N GLY A 28 -8.61 1.03 -20.32
CA GLY A 28 -9.56 1.94 -19.67
C GLY A 28 -9.25 3.42 -19.87
N SER A 29 -8.26 3.76 -20.69
CA SER A 29 -7.87 5.15 -21.00
C SER A 29 -8.98 5.91 -21.76
N ALA A 30 -9.90 5.22 -22.43
CA ALA A 30 -11.05 5.82 -23.10
C ALA A 30 -11.99 6.58 -22.14
N ALA A 31 -11.94 6.29 -20.84
CA ALA A 31 -12.68 7.06 -19.84
C ALA A 31 -12.15 8.49 -19.68
N ILE A 32 -10.86 8.73 -19.93
CA ILE A 32 -10.22 10.04 -19.71
C ILE A 32 -10.80 11.12 -20.61
N PRO A 33 -10.76 11.01 -21.98
CA PRO A 33 -11.38 12.00 -22.84
C PRO A 33 -12.88 12.12 -22.57
N HIS A 34 -13.55 11.01 -22.24
CA HIS A 34 -14.96 11.01 -21.93
C HIS A 34 -15.30 11.87 -20.70
N LEU A 35 -14.47 11.82 -19.65
CA LEU A 35 -14.59 12.70 -18.48
C LEU A 35 -14.24 14.15 -18.82
N LEU A 36 -13.08 14.38 -19.48
CA LEU A 36 -12.52 15.72 -19.67
C LEU A 36 -13.27 16.58 -20.68
N THR A 37 -13.98 15.98 -21.65
CA THR A 37 -14.82 16.71 -22.60
C THR A 37 -16.18 17.10 -22.04
N THR A 38 -16.52 16.64 -20.84
CA THR A 38 -17.81 16.94 -20.18
C THR A 38 -17.75 18.34 -19.53
N PRO A 39 -18.74 19.22 -19.79
CA PRO A 39 -18.82 20.51 -19.10
C PRO A 39 -18.83 20.33 -17.58
N GLY A 40 -18.04 21.15 -16.88
CA GLY A 40 -17.90 21.05 -15.41
C GLY A 40 -16.81 20.09 -14.92
N ALA A 41 -16.16 19.32 -15.79
CA ALA A 41 -15.10 18.37 -15.42
C ALA A 41 -13.96 19.03 -14.61
N SER A 42 -13.59 20.29 -14.90
CA SER A 42 -12.54 21.02 -14.21
C SER A 42 -12.80 21.26 -12.70
N ARG A 43 -14.05 21.16 -12.28
CA ARG A 43 -14.40 21.25 -10.85
C ARG A 43 -14.14 19.95 -10.10
N VAL A 44 -14.08 18.81 -10.82
CA VAL A 44 -13.97 17.47 -10.28
C VAL A 44 -12.61 16.85 -10.55
N VAL A 45 -12.16 16.87 -11.80
CA VAL A 45 -10.93 16.19 -12.23
C VAL A 45 -9.73 17.09 -12.00
N LEU A 46 -8.82 16.69 -11.15
CA LEU A 46 -7.54 17.38 -10.90
C LEU A 46 -6.46 16.94 -11.90
N GLU A 47 -6.40 15.65 -12.18
CA GLU A 47 -5.37 15.08 -13.03
C GLU A 47 -5.81 13.72 -13.59
N ALA A 48 -5.35 13.39 -14.79
CA ALA A 48 -5.46 12.06 -15.37
C ALA A 48 -4.09 11.61 -15.88
N VAL A 49 -3.63 10.43 -15.48
CA VAL A 49 -2.28 9.92 -15.75
C VAL A 49 -2.36 8.56 -16.42
N VAL A 50 -1.52 8.33 -17.44
CA VAL A 50 -1.45 7.06 -18.16
C VAL A 50 -0.02 6.52 -18.12
N PRO A 51 0.42 5.88 -17.04
CA PRO A 51 1.72 5.20 -16.97
C PRO A 51 1.63 3.90 -17.78
N TYR A 52 1.97 3.97 -19.07
CA TYR A 52 1.70 2.89 -20.02
C TYR A 52 2.81 1.84 -20.06
N ALA A 53 4.09 2.27 -20.02
CA ALA A 53 5.22 1.35 -19.94
C ALA A 53 5.40 0.82 -18.50
N HIS A 54 6.00 -0.37 -18.36
CA HIS A 54 6.30 -0.93 -17.04
C HIS A 54 7.16 0.01 -16.19
N GLU A 55 8.14 0.67 -16.80
CA GLU A 55 9.04 1.63 -16.15
C GLU A 55 8.26 2.85 -15.62
N ALA A 56 7.27 3.32 -16.37
CA ALA A 56 6.41 4.42 -15.94
C ALA A 56 5.54 4.01 -14.72
N VAL A 57 5.04 2.77 -14.68
CA VAL A 57 4.35 2.25 -13.50
C VAL A 57 5.30 2.11 -12.31
N VAL A 58 6.53 1.65 -12.54
CA VAL A 58 7.57 1.52 -11.50
C VAL A 58 7.89 2.88 -10.90
N GLU A 59 8.08 3.91 -11.74
CA GLU A 59 8.32 5.29 -11.30
C GLU A 59 7.13 5.84 -10.52
N PHE A 60 5.92 5.69 -11.06
CA PHE A 60 4.68 6.19 -10.43
C PHE A 60 4.41 5.57 -9.05
N LEU A 61 4.75 4.28 -8.86
CA LEU A 61 4.55 3.53 -7.62
C LEU A 61 5.78 3.44 -6.71
N GLY A 62 6.91 4.05 -7.12
CA GLY A 62 8.16 3.99 -6.35
C GLY A 62 8.77 2.59 -6.26
N GLY A 63 8.47 1.68 -7.21
CA GLY A 63 9.07 0.36 -7.22
C GLY A 63 8.36 -0.68 -8.09
N ARG A 64 9.08 -1.77 -8.38
CA ARG A 64 8.56 -2.89 -9.18
C ARG A 64 7.37 -3.56 -8.52
N GLN A 65 6.43 -4.02 -9.33
CA GLN A 65 5.27 -4.79 -8.91
C GLN A 65 5.48 -6.28 -9.22
N GLU A 66 4.93 -7.16 -8.38
CA GLU A 66 4.94 -8.62 -8.60
C GLU A 66 4.10 -8.99 -9.83
N SER A 67 2.98 -8.29 -10.02
CA SER A 67 2.13 -8.36 -11.21
C SER A 67 1.59 -6.98 -11.53
N TYR A 68 1.71 -6.53 -12.77
CA TYR A 68 1.22 -5.22 -13.21
C TYR A 68 -0.29 -5.20 -13.46
N CYS A 69 -0.91 -6.35 -13.72
CA CYS A 69 -2.36 -6.51 -13.82
C CYS A 69 -2.84 -7.39 -12.66
N SER A 70 -3.14 -6.75 -11.55
CA SER A 70 -3.64 -7.40 -10.33
C SER A 70 -4.44 -6.43 -9.47
N SER A 71 -5.30 -6.98 -8.61
CA SER A 71 -6.03 -6.23 -7.57
C SER A 71 -5.07 -5.35 -6.75
N ARG A 72 -3.95 -5.90 -6.31
CA ARG A 72 -2.95 -5.17 -5.51
C ARG A 72 -2.36 -3.98 -6.25
N THR A 73 -2.01 -4.14 -7.52
CA THR A 73 -1.45 -3.04 -8.33
C THR A 73 -2.50 -1.97 -8.60
N ALA A 74 -3.73 -2.32 -8.94
CA ALA A 74 -4.81 -1.35 -9.13
C ALA A 74 -5.06 -0.54 -7.85
N ARG A 75 -5.10 -1.18 -6.67
CA ARG A 75 -5.28 -0.50 -5.38
C ARG A 75 -4.12 0.43 -5.03
N ARG A 76 -2.87 0.02 -5.30
CA ARG A 76 -1.68 0.88 -5.13
C ARG A 76 -1.71 2.10 -6.04
N LEU A 77 -2.13 1.94 -7.30
CA LEU A 77 -2.33 3.06 -8.23
C LEU A 77 -3.44 4.00 -7.73
N ALA A 78 -4.55 3.47 -7.23
CA ALA A 78 -5.64 4.27 -6.67
C ALA A 78 -5.20 5.02 -5.40
N MET A 79 -4.42 4.39 -4.52
CA MET A 79 -3.84 5.05 -3.33
C MET A 79 -2.85 6.15 -3.73
N ALA A 80 -1.97 5.90 -4.71
CA ALA A 80 -1.06 6.92 -5.23
C ALA A 80 -1.83 8.10 -5.85
N ALA A 81 -2.93 7.81 -6.56
CA ALA A 81 -3.84 8.82 -7.11
C ALA A 81 -4.53 9.63 -5.99
N TRP A 82 -5.02 8.99 -4.93
CA TRP A 82 -5.59 9.67 -3.76
C TRP A 82 -4.56 10.57 -3.08
N GLN A 83 -3.35 10.09 -2.85
CA GLN A 83 -2.27 10.90 -2.30
C GLN A 83 -1.88 12.05 -3.24
N ARG A 84 -1.98 11.85 -4.56
CA ARG A 84 -1.74 12.90 -5.55
C ARG A 84 -2.83 13.98 -5.47
N ALA A 85 -4.11 13.60 -5.35
CA ALA A 85 -5.20 14.54 -5.13
C ALA A 85 -4.98 15.39 -3.88
N ARG A 86 -4.52 14.78 -2.78
CA ARG A 86 -4.15 15.48 -1.55
C ARG A 86 -3.02 16.51 -1.78
N ARG A 87 -1.98 16.12 -2.51
CA ARG A 87 -0.86 17.04 -2.86
C ARG A 87 -1.31 18.19 -3.78
N LEU A 88 -2.34 17.99 -4.59
CA LEU A 88 -2.95 19.01 -5.44
C LEU A 88 -3.98 19.89 -4.70
N GLY A 89 -4.07 19.78 -3.36
CA GLY A 89 -4.86 20.66 -2.51
C GLY A 89 -6.24 20.16 -2.14
N ALA A 90 -6.64 18.93 -2.53
CA ALA A 90 -7.91 18.38 -2.10
C ALA A 90 -7.92 18.12 -0.58
N ALA A 91 -9.02 18.39 0.12
CA ALA A 91 -9.23 17.92 1.48
C ALA A 91 -9.30 16.38 1.51
N ALA A 92 -9.05 15.74 2.66
CA ALA A 92 -9.00 14.28 2.73
C ALA A 92 -10.34 13.64 2.35
N GLU A 93 -11.43 14.27 2.75
CA GLU A 93 -12.81 13.88 2.51
C GLU A 93 -13.22 14.02 1.03
N GLN A 94 -12.63 15.00 0.33
CA GLN A 94 -12.90 15.30 -1.07
C GLN A 94 -12.07 14.42 -2.01
N ALA A 95 -10.86 14.01 -1.57
CA ALA A 95 -9.91 13.32 -2.41
C ALA A 95 -10.44 11.93 -2.82
N VAL A 96 -10.42 11.66 -4.11
CA VAL A 96 -10.69 10.35 -4.71
C VAL A 96 -9.55 9.99 -5.64
N GLY A 97 -8.98 8.81 -5.43
CA GLY A 97 -8.04 8.20 -6.35
C GLY A 97 -8.71 7.00 -7.03
N ALA A 98 -8.76 6.99 -8.35
CA ALA A 98 -9.30 5.88 -9.12
C ALA A 98 -8.25 5.34 -10.10
N ALA A 99 -8.18 4.03 -10.25
CA ALA A 99 -7.20 3.42 -11.13
C ALA A 99 -7.73 2.19 -11.85
N VAL A 100 -7.26 2.02 -13.08
CA VAL A 100 -7.41 0.78 -13.87
C VAL A 100 -6.05 0.13 -14.06
N ALA A 101 -5.98 -1.17 -13.78
CA ALA A 101 -4.86 -2.03 -14.19
C ALA A 101 -5.43 -3.16 -15.04
N ALA A 102 -5.15 -3.16 -16.33
CA ALA A 102 -5.74 -4.12 -17.26
C ALA A 102 -4.71 -4.87 -18.10
N SER A 103 -5.06 -6.08 -18.50
CA SER A 103 -4.35 -6.90 -19.45
C SER A 103 -5.35 -7.39 -20.51
N LEU A 104 -5.48 -6.64 -21.57
CA LEU A 104 -6.46 -6.82 -22.63
C LEU A 104 -5.88 -7.55 -23.84
N ARG A 105 -6.71 -7.79 -24.87
CA ARG A 105 -6.31 -8.41 -26.13
C ARG A 105 -5.07 -7.74 -26.73
N THR A 106 -4.14 -8.54 -27.21
CA THR A 106 -2.93 -8.13 -27.90
C THR A 106 -2.98 -8.55 -29.37
N ARG A 107 -2.09 -8.01 -30.20
CA ARG A 107 -2.00 -8.38 -31.62
C ARG A 107 -1.78 -9.89 -31.78
N GLU A 108 -0.82 -10.41 -31.03
CA GLU A 108 -0.57 -11.86 -30.94
C GLU A 108 -1.34 -12.46 -29.76
N PRO A 109 -1.95 -13.65 -29.90
CA PRO A 109 -2.66 -14.30 -28.80
C PRO A 109 -1.75 -14.52 -27.61
N LYS A 110 -2.13 -14.00 -26.45
CA LYS A 110 -1.40 -14.22 -25.19
C LYS A 110 -1.93 -15.46 -24.45
N ARG A 111 -1.06 -16.13 -23.67
CA ARG A 111 -1.45 -17.30 -22.86
C ARG A 111 -2.35 -16.90 -21.68
N GLY A 112 -2.03 -15.79 -21.00
CA GLY A 112 -2.75 -15.33 -19.83
C GLY A 112 -4.18 -14.87 -20.12
N PRO A 113 -5.05 -14.78 -19.09
CA PRO A 113 -6.41 -14.27 -19.22
C PRO A 113 -6.43 -12.77 -19.59
N HIS A 114 -7.57 -12.32 -20.14
CA HIS A 114 -7.87 -10.90 -20.29
C HIS A 114 -8.55 -10.44 -19.00
N ARG A 115 -7.90 -9.56 -18.24
CA ARG A 115 -8.38 -9.11 -16.93
C ARG A 115 -8.38 -7.60 -16.80
N ILE A 116 -9.34 -7.11 -16.04
CA ILE A 116 -9.50 -5.70 -15.70
C ILE A 116 -9.65 -5.62 -14.19
N PHE A 117 -8.83 -4.80 -13.55
CA PHE A 117 -8.97 -4.43 -12.15
C PHE A 117 -9.20 -2.93 -12.07
N VAL A 118 -10.30 -2.52 -11.45
CA VAL A 118 -10.61 -1.11 -11.18
C VAL A 118 -10.65 -0.90 -9.68
N ALA A 119 -9.79 -0.05 -9.18
CA ALA A 119 -9.76 0.29 -7.76
C ALA A 119 -10.13 1.77 -7.53
N VAL A 120 -10.82 2.02 -6.44
CA VAL A 120 -11.13 3.37 -5.95
C VAL A 120 -10.71 3.48 -4.50
N GLN A 121 -9.97 4.54 -4.19
CA GLN A 121 -9.56 4.91 -2.84
C GLN A 121 -10.20 6.24 -2.45
N THR A 122 -10.88 6.24 -1.33
CA THR A 122 -11.38 7.43 -0.62
C THR A 122 -10.86 7.45 0.81
N LEU A 123 -11.14 8.49 1.57
CA LEU A 123 -10.89 8.47 3.01
C LEU A 123 -11.77 7.44 3.75
N ALA A 124 -12.95 7.14 3.22
CA ALA A 124 -13.93 6.26 3.86
C ALA A 124 -13.67 4.78 3.56
N GLU A 125 -13.16 4.44 2.38
CA GLU A 125 -13.02 3.06 1.94
C GLU A 125 -11.97 2.86 0.84
N THR A 126 -11.53 1.62 0.72
CA THR A 126 -10.88 1.07 -0.48
C THR A 126 -11.80 0.06 -1.12
N SER A 127 -12.03 0.18 -2.42
CA SER A 127 -12.77 -0.82 -3.20
C SER A 127 -11.99 -1.27 -4.42
N VAL A 128 -12.20 -2.51 -4.85
CA VAL A 128 -11.64 -3.03 -6.10
C VAL A 128 -12.66 -3.93 -6.79
N ALA A 129 -12.87 -3.68 -8.07
CA ALA A 129 -13.64 -4.53 -8.97
C ALA A 129 -12.68 -5.33 -9.83
N GLU A 130 -12.97 -6.62 -9.99
CA GLU A 130 -12.24 -7.54 -10.86
C GLU A 130 -13.19 -8.10 -11.93
N LEU A 131 -12.72 -8.11 -13.17
CA LEU A 131 -13.44 -8.68 -14.29
C LEU A 131 -12.48 -9.48 -15.16
N GLU A 132 -12.78 -10.76 -15.38
CA GLU A 132 -12.15 -11.59 -16.39
C GLU A 132 -13.03 -11.60 -17.64
N LEU A 133 -12.44 -11.21 -18.78
CA LEU A 133 -13.12 -11.17 -20.07
C LEU A 133 -12.99 -12.50 -20.79
N ARG A 134 -14.08 -12.91 -21.46
CA ARG A 134 -14.03 -14.05 -22.35
C ARG A 134 -13.09 -13.77 -23.54
N LYS A 135 -12.07 -14.60 -23.68
CA LYS A 135 -11.10 -14.47 -24.77
C LYS A 135 -11.78 -14.59 -26.14
N ASP A 136 -11.24 -13.85 -27.08
CA ASP A 136 -11.64 -13.85 -28.49
C ASP A 136 -13.07 -13.42 -28.80
N ALA A 137 -13.83 -13.04 -27.77
CA ALA A 137 -15.22 -12.57 -27.93
C ALA A 137 -15.30 -11.08 -28.34
N ARG A 138 -14.23 -10.31 -28.17
CA ARG A 138 -14.20 -8.87 -28.46
C ARG A 138 -12.92 -8.47 -29.19
N SER A 139 -12.97 -7.35 -29.91
CA SER A 139 -11.78 -6.65 -30.35
C SER A 139 -11.03 -5.98 -29.18
N ARG A 140 -9.77 -5.59 -29.40
CA ARG A 140 -9.02 -4.80 -28.41
C ARG A 140 -9.72 -3.48 -28.05
N ALA A 141 -10.36 -2.85 -29.04
CA ALA A 141 -11.11 -1.62 -28.85
C ALA A 141 -12.39 -1.83 -28.00
N ASP A 142 -13.07 -2.96 -28.19
CA ASP A 142 -14.26 -3.28 -27.40
C ASP A 142 -13.88 -3.60 -25.95
N GLU A 143 -12.79 -4.33 -25.71
CA GLU A 143 -12.29 -4.57 -24.36
C GLU A 143 -11.84 -3.29 -23.65
N GLU A 144 -11.27 -2.32 -24.39
CA GLU A 144 -10.95 -0.98 -23.91
C GLU A 144 -12.20 -0.23 -23.44
N GLN A 145 -13.30 -0.34 -24.21
CA GLN A 145 -14.58 0.28 -23.83
C GLN A 145 -15.18 -0.36 -22.57
N VAL A 146 -15.06 -1.69 -22.41
CA VAL A 146 -15.47 -2.38 -21.18
C VAL A 146 -14.69 -1.89 -19.98
N ALA A 147 -13.37 -1.76 -20.09
CA ALA A 147 -12.53 -1.26 -19.02
C ALA A 147 -12.86 0.19 -18.63
N ALA A 148 -13.10 1.05 -19.63
CA ALA A 148 -13.50 2.43 -19.41
C ALA A 148 -14.90 2.52 -18.76
N ALA A 149 -15.87 1.73 -19.22
CA ALA A 149 -17.22 1.69 -18.65
C ALA A 149 -17.19 1.23 -17.19
N LEU A 150 -16.40 0.20 -16.86
CA LEU A 150 -16.26 -0.27 -15.48
C LEU A 150 -15.62 0.81 -14.57
N LEU A 151 -14.63 1.57 -15.05
CA LEU A 151 -14.08 2.70 -14.31
C LEU A 151 -15.14 3.76 -14.01
N LEU A 152 -15.90 4.17 -15.03
CA LEU A 152 -16.96 5.19 -14.86
C LEU A 152 -18.04 4.71 -13.90
N GLU A 153 -18.47 3.46 -13.99
CA GLU A 153 -19.43 2.87 -13.06
C GLU A 153 -18.92 2.90 -11.61
N ARG A 154 -17.65 2.56 -11.38
CA ARG A 154 -17.06 2.60 -10.03
C ARG A 154 -16.94 4.02 -9.49
N LEU A 155 -16.75 5.01 -10.34
CA LEU A 155 -16.77 6.43 -9.93
C LEU A 155 -18.19 6.88 -9.55
N VAL A 156 -19.23 6.45 -10.28
CA VAL A 156 -20.64 6.71 -9.90
C VAL A 156 -20.92 6.13 -8.50
N ALA A 157 -20.48 4.89 -8.26
CA ALA A 157 -20.66 4.25 -6.96
C ALA A 157 -19.94 4.99 -5.82
N ALA A 158 -18.77 5.56 -6.07
CA ALA A 158 -18.04 6.37 -5.10
C ALA A 158 -18.71 7.72 -4.81
N ALA A 159 -19.42 8.29 -5.80
CA ALA A 159 -20.17 9.54 -5.65
C ALA A 159 -21.50 9.37 -4.87
N SER A 160 -22.02 8.16 -4.79
CA SER A 160 -23.33 7.86 -4.19
C SER A 160 -23.27 6.62 -3.30
N PRO A 161 -22.62 6.69 -2.13
CA PRO A 161 -22.45 5.53 -1.26
C PRO A 161 -23.75 4.84 -0.84
N SER A 162 -24.84 5.59 -0.77
CA SER A 162 -26.18 5.07 -0.43
C SER A 162 -26.86 4.29 -1.57
N ALA A 163 -26.50 4.53 -2.83
CA ALA A 163 -27.09 3.83 -3.98
C ALA A 163 -26.51 2.41 -4.20
N VAL A 164 -25.44 2.05 -3.49
CA VAL A 164 -24.70 0.79 -3.69
C VAL A 164 -25.11 -0.29 -2.67
N ALA A 165 -25.94 0.03 -1.68
CA ALA A 165 -26.40 -0.94 -0.69
C ALA A 165 -27.21 -2.10 -1.31
N ASP A 166 -27.79 -1.90 -2.49
CA ASP A 166 -28.75 -2.83 -3.11
C ASP A 166 -28.12 -3.81 -4.13
N GLY A 167 -26.80 -3.83 -4.31
CA GLY A 167 -26.14 -4.78 -5.22
C GLY A 167 -26.46 -4.60 -6.71
N SER A 168 -27.22 -3.55 -7.06
CA SER A 168 -27.72 -3.31 -8.41
C SER A 168 -26.82 -2.43 -9.29
N GLY A 169 -25.49 -2.62 -9.22
CA GLY A 169 -24.61 -2.12 -10.28
C GLY A 169 -25.06 -2.81 -11.58
N SER A 170 -25.68 -2.05 -12.49
CA SER A 170 -26.24 -2.61 -13.70
C SER A 170 -25.15 -3.20 -14.59
N SER A 171 -25.01 -4.54 -14.61
CA SER A 171 -24.10 -5.25 -15.53
C SER A 171 -24.33 -4.88 -17.00
N ALA A 172 -25.52 -4.35 -17.31
CA ALA A 172 -25.89 -3.88 -18.65
C ALA A 172 -25.12 -2.62 -19.07
N SER A 173 -24.71 -1.75 -18.15
CA SER A 173 -23.98 -0.50 -18.47
C SER A 173 -22.52 -0.78 -18.89
N VAL A 174 -21.93 -1.87 -18.43
CA VAL A 174 -20.52 -2.24 -18.71
C VAL A 174 -20.36 -3.04 -20.00
N GLY A 175 -21.45 -3.56 -20.57
CA GLY A 175 -21.40 -4.37 -21.80
C GLY A 175 -20.82 -5.77 -21.57
N LEU A 176 -21.15 -6.39 -20.45
CA LEU A 176 -20.75 -7.74 -20.10
C LEU A 176 -21.45 -8.78 -20.96
N LEU A 177 -20.76 -9.88 -21.25
CA LEU A 177 -21.36 -11.08 -21.80
C LEU A 177 -22.06 -11.88 -20.69
N GLU A 178 -22.91 -12.82 -21.09
CA GLU A 178 -23.78 -13.55 -20.17
C GLU A 178 -23.03 -14.34 -19.09
N ASP A 179 -21.83 -14.80 -19.40
CA ASP A 179 -20.92 -15.58 -18.53
C ASP A 179 -19.93 -14.70 -17.75
N GLU A 180 -19.85 -13.41 -18.03
CA GLU A 180 -18.95 -12.49 -17.34
C GLU A 180 -19.58 -11.92 -16.07
N ARG A 181 -18.80 -11.83 -15.02
CA ARG A 181 -19.23 -11.28 -13.72
C ARG A 181 -18.17 -10.36 -13.16
N VAL A 182 -18.60 -9.25 -12.60
CA VAL A 182 -17.74 -8.36 -11.84
C VAL A 182 -17.69 -8.83 -10.40
N GLY A 183 -16.51 -9.27 -9.96
CA GLY A 183 -16.23 -9.46 -8.54
C GLY A 183 -15.96 -8.11 -7.89
N LEU A 184 -16.53 -7.83 -6.72
CA LEU A 184 -16.31 -6.59 -5.98
C LEU A 184 -15.88 -6.89 -4.55
N GLU A 185 -14.72 -6.36 -4.15
CA GLU A 185 -14.28 -6.35 -2.76
C GLU A 185 -14.23 -4.91 -2.24
N ARG A 186 -14.65 -4.71 -0.98
CA ARG A 186 -14.67 -3.39 -0.31
C ARG A 186 -14.22 -3.51 1.13
N VAL A 187 -13.48 -2.52 1.60
CA VAL A 187 -13.11 -2.36 3.00
C VAL A 187 -13.41 -0.94 3.44
N ALA A 188 -14.46 -0.78 4.24
CA ALA A 188 -14.74 0.47 4.92
C ALA A 188 -13.74 0.68 6.05
N ALA A 189 -13.17 1.88 6.13
CA ALA A 189 -12.22 2.23 7.17
C ALA A 189 -12.94 2.55 8.49
N PRO A 190 -12.53 1.95 9.62
CA PRO A 190 -12.98 2.41 10.93
C PRO A 190 -12.48 3.85 11.19
N PRO A 191 -13.17 4.63 12.05
CA PRO A 191 -12.79 6.02 12.31
C PRO A 191 -11.32 6.24 12.67
N PRO A 192 -10.64 5.40 13.49
CA PRO A 192 -9.22 5.57 13.80
C PRO A 192 -8.32 5.48 12.56
N TRP A 193 -8.64 4.58 11.60
CA TRP A 193 -7.85 4.44 10.37
C TRP A 193 -8.02 5.63 9.43
N ARG A 194 -9.22 6.24 9.41
CA ARG A 194 -9.45 7.48 8.65
C ARG A 194 -8.62 8.63 9.23
N GLN A 195 -8.60 8.78 10.54
CA GLN A 195 -7.77 9.78 11.22
C GLN A 195 -6.29 9.55 10.93
N LEU A 196 -5.84 8.29 10.97
CA LEU A 196 -4.47 7.94 10.66
C LEU A 196 -4.13 8.27 9.19
N LEU A 197 -4.97 7.88 8.22
CA LEU A 197 -4.70 8.15 6.80
C LEU A 197 -4.76 9.65 6.46
N SER A 198 -5.69 10.40 7.05
CA SER A 198 -5.82 11.85 6.83
C SER A 198 -4.69 12.67 7.48
N GLY A 199 -4.00 12.12 8.48
CA GLY A 199 -3.00 12.83 9.29
C GLY A 199 -3.56 13.52 10.52
N GLY A 200 -4.79 13.19 10.92
CA GLY A 200 -5.39 13.67 12.17
C GLY A 200 -4.79 13.01 13.43
N THR A 201 -4.10 11.89 13.25
CA THR A 201 -3.26 11.23 14.27
C THR A 201 -2.08 10.54 13.63
N ASP A 202 -1.00 10.34 14.39
CA ASP A 202 0.20 9.65 13.91
C ASP A 202 0.25 8.17 14.30
N VAL A 203 -0.61 7.74 15.22
CA VAL A 203 -0.64 6.37 15.73
C VAL A 203 -2.04 5.96 16.18
N VAL A 204 -2.38 4.70 15.92
CA VAL A 204 -3.57 4.03 16.43
C VAL A 204 -3.26 2.58 16.80
N ALA A 205 -3.90 2.05 17.84
CA ALA A 205 -3.86 0.62 18.12
C ALA A 205 -4.74 -0.14 17.12
N ALA A 206 -4.19 -1.13 16.44
CA ALA A 206 -4.94 -1.97 15.49
C ALA A 206 -5.76 -3.06 16.20
N THR A 207 -5.30 -3.53 17.37
CA THR A 207 -5.81 -4.71 18.09
C THR A 207 -6.29 -4.41 19.50
N GLY A 208 -6.71 -3.16 19.77
CA GLY A 208 -7.34 -2.80 21.04
C GLY A 208 -6.34 -2.60 22.19
N GLY A 209 -5.54 -1.57 22.12
CA GLY A 209 -4.66 -1.11 23.22
C GLY A 209 -5.04 0.30 23.67
N PRO A 210 -4.33 0.88 24.62
CA PRO A 210 -4.47 2.28 24.99
C PRO A 210 -4.22 3.18 23.76
N GLY A 211 -4.77 4.37 23.72
CA GLY A 211 -4.78 5.25 22.56
C GLY A 211 -3.41 5.64 21.99
N ARG A 212 -2.33 5.60 22.80
CA ARG A 212 -0.94 5.86 22.37
C ARG A 212 0.04 4.95 23.14
N PRO A 213 1.20 4.59 22.52
CA PRO A 213 2.26 3.89 23.23
C PRO A 213 2.81 4.74 24.39
N THR A 214 3.23 4.06 25.45
CA THR A 214 3.96 4.70 26.56
C THR A 214 5.47 4.62 26.31
N ALA A 215 6.26 5.43 27.04
CA ALA A 215 7.71 5.39 26.96
C ALA A 215 8.31 4.03 27.34
N GLY A 216 9.48 3.71 26.81
CA GLY A 216 10.28 2.55 27.20
C GLY A 216 9.80 1.20 26.64
N ARG A 217 9.00 1.17 25.58
CA ARG A 217 8.48 -0.06 24.98
C ARG A 217 9.53 -0.79 24.15
N LEU A 218 9.39 -2.11 24.10
CA LEU A 218 10.10 -2.95 23.14
C LEU A 218 9.26 -3.00 21.85
N VAL A 219 9.76 -2.38 20.79
CA VAL A 219 9.01 -2.16 19.54
C VAL A 219 9.65 -2.94 18.40
N PHE A 220 8.83 -3.69 17.67
CA PHE A 220 9.26 -4.39 16.46
C PHE A 220 8.62 -3.75 15.21
N PRO A 221 9.31 -2.80 14.55
CA PRO A 221 8.82 -2.23 13.30
C PRO A 221 8.98 -3.21 12.13
N GLY A 222 7.94 -3.37 11.33
CA GLY A 222 8.00 -4.27 10.18
C GLY A 222 6.89 -4.06 9.17
N SER A 223 7.08 -4.58 7.96
CA SER A 223 6.03 -4.59 6.94
C SER A 223 5.05 -5.75 7.10
N PHE A 224 5.48 -6.85 7.70
CA PHE A 224 4.69 -8.07 7.97
C PHE A 224 3.82 -8.53 6.79
N ASP A 225 4.45 -8.64 5.63
CA ASP A 225 3.79 -8.94 4.35
C ASP A 225 4.38 -10.22 3.69
N PRO A 226 4.01 -11.42 4.21
CA PRO A 226 3.26 -11.70 5.45
C PRO A 226 4.13 -11.71 6.72
N LEU A 227 3.45 -11.78 7.89
CA LEU A 227 4.07 -12.20 9.14
C LEU A 227 4.43 -13.70 9.05
N HIS A 228 5.66 -14.07 9.42
CA HIS A 228 6.17 -15.45 9.31
C HIS A 228 6.94 -15.88 10.56
N ASP A 229 7.28 -17.16 10.64
CA ASP A 229 7.95 -17.74 11.81
C ASP A 229 9.28 -17.07 12.16
N GLY A 230 10.01 -16.54 11.17
CA GLY A 230 11.19 -15.72 11.41
C GLY A 230 10.89 -14.47 12.25
N HIS A 231 9.80 -13.75 11.93
CA HIS A 231 9.39 -12.60 12.75
C HIS A 231 8.97 -13.02 14.16
N ARG A 232 8.22 -14.13 14.27
CA ARG A 232 7.78 -14.66 15.58
C ARG A 232 8.95 -15.08 16.44
N ALA A 233 9.97 -15.71 15.85
CA ALA A 233 11.18 -16.12 16.55
C ALA A 233 12.03 -14.92 16.98
N MET A 234 12.19 -13.90 16.11
CA MET A 234 12.86 -12.64 16.48
C MET A 234 12.15 -11.97 17.66
N ALA A 235 10.82 -11.90 17.65
CA ALA A 235 10.05 -11.32 18.75
C ALA A 235 10.32 -12.05 20.08
N ARG A 236 10.29 -13.38 20.10
CA ARG A 236 10.55 -14.18 21.32
C ARG A 236 11.93 -13.93 21.89
N VAL A 237 12.98 -13.99 21.05
CA VAL A 237 14.35 -13.74 21.49
C VAL A 237 14.51 -12.30 22.01
N ALA A 238 13.90 -11.34 21.35
CA ALA A 238 13.93 -9.95 21.82
C ALA A 238 13.18 -9.75 23.15
N GLU A 239 12.06 -10.46 23.37
CA GLU A 239 11.32 -10.48 24.65
C GLU A 239 12.17 -11.05 25.79
N GLU A 240 12.94 -12.11 25.52
CA GLU A 240 13.89 -12.69 26.48
C GLU A 240 15.05 -11.75 26.83
N ILE A 241 15.63 -11.07 25.83
CA ILE A 241 16.72 -10.11 26.02
C ILE A 241 16.28 -8.87 26.80
N ALA A 242 15.10 -8.33 26.46
CA ALA A 242 14.61 -7.08 27.02
C ALA A 242 13.73 -7.28 28.27
N GLU A 243 13.41 -8.50 28.64
CA GLU A 243 12.53 -8.90 29.74
C GLU A 243 11.16 -8.19 29.72
N GLN A 244 10.63 -7.93 28.51
CA GLN A 244 9.34 -7.28 28.31
C GLN A 244 8.68 -7.73 27.01
N PRO A 245 7.33 -7.66 26.90
CA PRO A 245 6.63 -8.07 25.69
C PRO A 245 6.92 -7.13 24.53
N VAL A 246 7.00 -7.72 23.32
CA VAL A 246 7.13 -6.98 22.06
C VAL A 246 5.80 -6.39 21.64
N GLU A 247 5.79 -5.10 21.34
CA GLU A 247 4.74 -4.41 20.62
C GLU A 247 5.16 -4.24 19.15
N HIS A 248 4.32 -4.71 18.22
CA HIS A 248 4.62 -4.61 16.80
C HIS A 248 4.22 -3.23 16.26
N GLU A 249 4.96 -2.73 15.28
CA GLU A 249 4.63 -1.47 14.60
C GLU A 249 4.58 -1.67 13.09
N LEU A 250 3.51 -1.20 12.47
CA LEU A 250 3.32 -1.17 11.03
C LEU A 250 3.09 0.27 10.57
N SER A 251 4.07 0.86 9.90
CA SER A 251 3.85 2.14 9.25
C SER A 251 2.95 1.98 8.03
N ILE A 252 1.87 2.77 7.97
CA ILE A 252 0.99 2.81 6.80
C ILE A 252 1.56 3.66 5.67
N VAL A 253 2.56 4.48 5.94
CA VAL A 253 3.26 5.32 4.96
C VAL A 253 4.69 4.85 4.74
N ASN A 254 5.24 5.15 3.58
CA ASN A 254 6.61 4.82 3.21
C ASN A 254 7.22 5.98 2.44
N VAL A 255 8.54 6.15 2.49
CA VAL A 255 9.27 7.22 1.79
C VAL A 255 9.13 7.06 0.27
N ASP A 256 9.22 5.82 -0.22
CA ASP A 256 9.35 5.53 -1.65
C ASP A 256 8.08 4.95 -2.29
N LYS A 257 7.08 4.56 -1.51
CA LYS A 257 5.89 3.82 -2.00
C LYS A 257 4.60 4.47 -1.54
N PRO A 258 3.50 4.27 -2.26
CA PRO A 258 2.19 4.71 -1.78
C PRO A 258 1.87 4.15 -0.38
N ALA A 259 1.04 4.88 0.36
CA ALA A 259 0.53 4.40 1.64
C ALA A 259 -0.22 3.06 1.47
N LEU A 260 -0.33 2.30 2.55
CA LEU A 260 -1.14 1.09 2.57
C LEU A 260 -2.62 1.48 2.39
N ASP A 261 -3.30 0.80 1.50
CA ASP A 261 -4.75 0.85 1.42
C ASP A 261 -5.41 0.06 2.56
N TYR A 262 -6.72 0.23 2.76
CA TYR A 262 -7.42 -0.41 3.88
C TYR A 262 -7.51 -1.93 3.78
N MET A 263 -7.40 -2.52 2.59
CA MET A 263 -7.33 -3.97 2.42
C MET A 263 -5.98 -4.49 2.90
N GLU A 264 -4.89 -3.81 2.55
CA GLU A 264 -3.54 -4.14 3.05
C GLU A 264 -3.47 -3.96 4.58
N MET A 265 -4.02 -2.85 5.11
CA MET A 265 -4.07 -2.61 6.55
C MET A 265 -4.84 -3.71 7.27
N ARG A 266 -6.04 -4.07 6.79
CA ARG A 266 -6.86 -5.15 7.34
C ARG A 266 -6.16 -6.50 7.30
N SER A 267 -5.59 -6.85 6.14
CA SER A 267 -4.88 -8.12 5.94
C SER A 267 -3.68 -8.27 6.87
N ARG A 268 -2.90 -7.20 7.04
CA ARG A 268 -1.71 -7.23 7.90
C ARG A 268 -2.09 -7.17 9.37
N ALA A 269 -3.02 -6.31 9.76
CA ALA A 269 -3.50 -6.24 11.14
C ALA A 269 -4.14 -7.54 11.62
N GLY A 270 -4.86 -8.23 10.75
CA GLY A 270 -5.49 -9.51 11.08
C GLY A 270 -4.51 -10.65 11.44
N GLN A 271 -3.21 -10.48 11.18
CA GLN A 271 -2.17 -11.46 11.57
C GLN A 271 -1.74 -11.34 13.05
N PHE A 272 -2.24 -10.32 13.78
CA PHE A 272 -1.81 -9.97 15.14
C PHE A 272 -2.94 -10.11 16.17
N ALA A 273 -3.84 -11.08 16.03
CA ALA A 273 -4.98 -11.25 16.93
C ALA A 273 -4.58 -11.31 18.43
N ASP A 274 -3.42 -11.93 18.72
CA ASP A 274 -2.94 -12.20 20.08
C ASP A 274 -1.80 -11.26 20.54
N ARG A 275 -1.46 -10.23 19.74
CA ARG A 275 -0.32 -9.35 20.02
C ARG A 275 -0.67 -7.89 19.76
N THR A 276 -0.05 -7.01 20.52
CA THR A 276 -0.20 -5.56 20.29
C THR A 276 0.40 -5.16 18.95
N LEU A 277 -0.41 -4.51 18.11
CA LEU A 277 0.01 -3.88 16.86
C LEU A 277 -0.38 -2.41 16.86
N TRP A 278 0.60 -1.57 16.60
CA TRP A 278 0.44 -0.15 16.34
C TRP A 278 0.48 0.11 14.83
N LEU A 279 -0.52 0.79 14.31
CA LEU A 279 -0.48 1.38 12.98
C LEU A 279 0.00 2.82 13.11
N THR A 280 1.02 3.21 12.34
CA THR A 280 1.63 4.55 12.46
C THR A 280 1.74 5.25 11.12
N ARG A 281 1.98 6.57 11.17
CA ARG A 281 2.39 7.38 10.01
C ARG A 281 3.89 7.65 9.97
N ALA A 282 4.68 6.94 10.75
CA ALA A 282 6.12 7.11 10.81
C ALA A 282 6.82 6.48 9.60
N ALA A 283 7.08 7.25 8.55
CA ALA A 283 7.81 6.80 7.36
C ALA A 283 9.31 6.60 7.64
N THR A 284 9.87 7.41 8.54
CA THR A 284 11.28 7.39 8.94
C THR A 284 11.46 6.86 10.36
N PHE A 285 12.71 6.49 10.71
CA PHE A 285 12.99 6.00 12.06
C PHE A 285 12.90 7.12 13.11
N LEU A 286 13.25 8.35 12.77
CA LEU A 286 13.12 9.50 13.66
C LEU A 286 11.65 9.75 14.05
N GLU A 287 10.74 9.68 13.09
CA GLU A 287 9.29 9.79 13.37
C GLU A 287 8.80 8.66 14.30
N LYS A 288 9.42 7.45 14.22
CA LYS A 288 9.09 6.37 15.17
C LYS A 288 9.51 6.71 16.60
N LEU A 289 10.63 7.41 16.77
CA LEU A 289 11.09 7.86 18.10
C LEU A 289 10.15 8.91 18.72
N ASP A 290 9.43 9.68 17.91
CA ASP A 290 8.42 10.63 18.40
C ASP A 290 7.17 9.89 18.92
N ILE A 291 6.87 8.73 18.35
CA ILE A 291 5.73 7.89 18.75
C ILE A 291 6.11 6.98 19.93
N PHE A 292 7.33 6.43 19.93
CA PHE A 292 7.84 5.47 20.92
C PHE A 292 9.07 6.03 21.67
N PRO A 293 8.87 7.04 22.54
CA PRO A 293 9.99 7.68 23.24
C PRO A 293 10.70 6.67 24.15
N ASP A 294 12.03 6.77 24.23
CA ASP A 294 12.89 5.87 25.03
C ASP A 294 12.63 4.37 24.70
N GLY A 295 12.28 4.07 23.46
CA GLY A 295 11.98 2.70 23.01
C GLY A 295 13.22 1.87 22.79
N THR A 296 13.10 0.54 23.01
CA THR A 296 14.05 -0.45 22.50
C THR A 296 13.48 -1.01 21.20
N PHE A 297 14.27 -1.03 20.11
CA PHE A 297 13.76 -1.44 18.80
C PHE A 297 14.38 -2.74 18.32
N VAL A 298 13.53 -3.65 17.83
CA VAL A 298 13.91 -4.94 17.22
C VAL A 298 14.11 -4.73 15.73
N LEU A 299 15.32 -4.95 15.24
CA LEU A 299 15.69 -4.67 13.86
C LEU A 299 16.37 -5.88 13.20
N GLY A 300 16.04 -6.14 11.94
CA GLY A 300 16.87 -6.99 11.10
C GLY A 300 18.04 -6.21 10.50
N ALA A 301 19.10 -6.89 10.11
CA ALA A 301 20.33 -6.32 9.52
C ALA A 301 20.05 -5.29 8.41
N ASP A 302 19.12 -5.56 7.49
CA ASP A 302 18.80 -4.63 6.40
C ASP A 302 18.19 -3.31 6.90
N THR A 303 17.32 -3.36 7.91
CA THR A 303 16.72 -2.17 8.51
C THR A 303 17.75 -1.39 9.29
N TYR A 304 18.64 -2.08 10.02
CA TYR A 304 19.73 -1.48 10.76
C TYR A 304 20.68 -0.69 9.84
N LEU A 305 21.10 -1.27 8.71
CA LEU A 305 21.94 -0.57 7.71
C LEU A 305 21.26 0.68 7.15
N ARG A 306 19.94 0.67 6.98
CA ARG A 306 19.17 1.84 6.48
C ARG A 306 19.20 3.02 7.44
N LEU A 307 19.42 2.82 8.73
CA LEU A 307 19.50 3.92 9.69
C LEU A 307 20.66 4.88 9.39
N ALA A 308 21.70 4.41 8.72
CA ALA A 308 22.87 5.22 8.35
C ALA A 308 22.94 5.54 6.83
N ASP A 309 21.99 5.04 6.03
CA ASP A 309 22.02 5.21 4.57
C ASP A 309 21.57 6.63 4.15
N PRO A 310 22.45 7.44 3.52
CA PRO A 310 22.13 8.81 3.11
C PRO A 310 20.89 8.94 2.22
N ARG A 311 20.49 7.89 1.48
CA ARG A 311 19.30 7.91 0.62
C ARG A 311 18.02 8.23 1.39
N TYR A 312 17.94 7.89 2.67
CA TYR A 312 16.81 8.21 3.54
C TYR A 312 16.86 9.61 4.14
N TYR A 313 17.93 10.37 3.85
CA TYR A 313 18.19 11.71 4.38
C TYR A 313 18.49 12.72 3.25
N GLY A 314 17.77 12.59 2.13
CA GLY A 314 17.93 13.47 0.97
C GLY A 314 19.26 13.32 0.23
N GLY A 315 19.95 12.18 0.36
CA GLY A 315 21.25 11.90 -0.26
C GLY A 315 22.44 12.54 0.47
N SER A 316 22.22 13.21 1.61
CA SER A 316 23.27 13.93 2.35
C SER A 316 23.90 13.04 3.42
N ALA A 317 25.21 12.80 3.31
CA ALA A 317 25.97 12.06 4.33
C ALA A 317 25.99 12.80 5.68
N GLU A 318 26.04 14.13 5.69
CA GLU A 318 25.99 14.94 6.90
C GLU A 318 24.63 14.85 7.59
N ALA A 319 23.53 14.87 6.82
CA ALA A 319 22.18 14.70 7.36
C ALA A 319 22.02 13.28 7.95
N ALA A 320 22.55 12.25 7.27
CA ALA A 320 22.57 10.88 7.79
C ALA A 320 23.36 10.80 9.11
N ALA A 321 24.53 11.42 9.19
CA ALA A 321 25.34 11.42 10.40
C ALA A 321 24.65 12.16 11.57
N ARG A 322 23.92 13.25 11.31
CA ARG A 322 23.10 13.92 12.34
C ARG A 322 21.97 13.02 12.81
N ALA A 323 21.22 12.39 11.88
CA ALA A 323 20.13 11.48 12.22
C ALA A 323 20.63 10.28 13.05
N VAL A 324 21.77 9.70 12.70
CA VAL A 324 22.40 8.62 13.48
C VAL A 324 22.66 9.03 14.92
N ARG A 325 23.24 10.23 15.15
CA ARG A 325 23.49 10.72 16.51
C ARG A 325 22.19 10.97 17.26
N GLU A 326 21.18 11.50 16.59
CA GLU A 326 19.86 11.73 17.19
C GLU A 326 19.18 10.40 17.55
N ILE A 327 19.22 9.41 16.67
CA ILE A 327 18.71 8.07 16.95
C ILE A 327 19.39 7.47 18.16
N ALA A 328 20.74 7.44 18.17
CA ALA A 328 21.52 6.89 19.28
C ALA A 328 21.26 7.59 20.63
N GLY A 329 21.00 8.89 20.60
CA GLY A 329 20.69 9.67 21.80
C GLY A 329 19.25 9.52 22.32
N ARG A 330 18.32 8.97 21.51
CA ARG A 330 16.89 8.89 21.84
C ARG A 330 16.37 7.49 22.08
N VAL A 331 17.06 6.45 21.56
CA VAL A 331 16.69 5.05 21.81
C VAL A 331 17.19 4.62 23.20
N ARG A 332 16.44 3.73 23.86
CA ARG A 332 16.96 2.97 25.01
C ARG A 332 17.94 1.89 24.52
N GLY A 333 17.68 1.28 23.38
CA GLY A 333 18.55 0.28 22.78
C GLY A 333 18.03 -0.22 21.43
N LEU A 334 18.89 -0.94 20.71
CA LEU A 334 18.58 -1.61 19.46
C LEU A 334 18.93 -3.10 19.60
N VAL A 335 17.97 -4.00 19.39
CA VAL A 335 18.20 -5.45 19.34
C VAL A 335 18.30 -5.84 17.87
N VAL A 336 19.49 -6.16 17.38
CA VAL A 336 19.78 -6.32 15.96
C VAL A 336 20.01 -7.79 15.62
N PHE A 337 19.19 -8.30 14.69
CA PHE A 337 19.24 -9.68 14.22
C PHE A 337 19.97 -9.79 12.88
N GLY A 338 20.87 -10.79 12.81
CA GLY A 338 21.47 -11.22 11.54
C GLY A 338 20.46 -11.89 10.62
N ARG A 339 20.86 -12.11 9.38
CA ARG A 339 20.07 -12.84 8.38
C ARG A 339 20.96 -13.71 7.50
N VAL A 340 20.40 -14.75 6.91
CA VAL A 340 21.05 -15.47 5.82
C VAL A 340 20.79 -14.74 4.49
N ARG A 341 21.86 -14.46 3.76
CA ARG A 341 21.83 -13.93 2.41
C ARG A 341 22.76 -14.77 1.52
N ASP A 342 22.24 -15.28 0.41
CA ASP A 342 22.98 -16.12 -0.52
C ASP A 342 23.67 -17.32 0.15
N GLY A 343 22.99 -17.92 1.15
CA GLY A 343 23.50 -19.06 1.94
C GLY A 343 24.50 -18.71 3.05
N VAL A 344 24.90 -17.43 3.19
CA VAL A 344 25.85 -16.97 4.21
C VAL A 344 25.11 -16.16 5.28
N PHE A 345 25.37 -16.49 6.55
CA PHE A 345 24.85 -15.70 7.66
C PHE A 345 25.59 -14.37 7.76
N GLN A 346 24.86 -13.28 7.67
CA GLN A 346 25.37 -11.93 7.91
C GLN A 346 25.29 -11.64 9.41
N ASP A 347 26.45 -11.67 10.08
CA ASP A 347 26.56 -11.33 11.49
C ASP A 347 26.30 -9.82 11.67
N PRO A 348 25.31 -9.42 12.46
CA PRO A 348 25.00 -8.01 12.66
C PRO A 348 26.13 -7.24 13.33
N GLY A 349 26.98 -7.91 14.13
CA GLY A 349 28.17 -7.32 14.74
C GLY A 349 29.28 -6.94 13.75
N GLN A 350 29.25 -7.49 12.52
CA GLN A 350 30.23 -7.21 11.46
C GLN A 350 29.75 -6.19 10.43
N LEU A 351 28.51 -5.67 10.58
CA LEU A 351 27.97 -4.67 9.67
C LEU A 351 28.73 -3.35 9.79
N ASP A 352 28.99 -2.72 8.64
CA ASP A 352 29.62 -1.39 8.56
C ASP A 352 28.57 -0.30 8.86
N VAL A 353 28.55 0.12 10.12
CA VAL A 353 27.65 1.16 10.64
C VAL A 353 28.41 2.09 11.59
N PRO A 354 27.96 3.36 11.74
CA PRO A 354 28.59 4.30 12.66
C PRO A 354 28.64 3.80 14.10
N GLN A 355 29.73 4.12 14.80
CA GLN A 355 30.00 3.67 16.17
C GLN A 355 28.87 4.08 17.14
N ALA A 356 28.27 5.26 16.97
CA ALA A 356 27.16 5.71 17.80
C ALA A 356 25.96 4.75 17.80
N LEU A 357 25.64 4.11 16.67
CA LEU A 357 24.61 3.07 16.63
C LEU A 357 25.08 1.78 17.30
N ARG A 358 26.35 1.41 17.11
CA ARG A 358 26.93 0.21 17.73
C ARG A 358 26.87 0.27 19.26
N ASP A 359 27.15 1.44 19.82
CA ASP A 359 27.19 1.67 21.28
C ASP A 359 25.83 1.46 21.97
N VAL A 360 24.72 1.60 21.23
CA VAL A 360 23.34 1.41 21.72
C VAL A 360 22.72 0.10 21.21
N SER A 361 23.53 -0.80 20.59
CA SER A 361 23.04 -2.03 19.95
C SER A 361 23.45 -3.28 20.69
N TYR A 362 22.48 -4.19 20.87
CA TYR A 362 22.73 -5.60 21.22
C TYR A 362 22.66 -6.43 19.92
N PHE A 363 23.74 -7.11 19.59
CA PHE A 363 23.82 -7.92 18.39
C PHE A 363 23.52 -9.38 18.71
N VAL A 364 22.41 -9.89 18.21
CA VAL A 364 21.99 -11.27 18.38
C VAL A 364 22.84 -12.18 17.49
N SER A 365 23.64 -13.03 18.09
CA SER A 365 24.57 -13.91 17.38
C SER A 365 23.85 -15.04 16.64
N GLN A 366 24.55 -15.67 15.65
CA GLN A 366 24.03 -16.84 14.94
C GLN A 366 23.70 -18.03 15.87
N ARG A 367 24.36 -18.13 17.03
CA ARG A 367 24.10 -19.20 18.02
C ARG A 367 22.79 -18.98 18.77
N GLU A 368 22.42 -17.71 19.02
CA GLU A 368 21.19 -17.33 19.70
C GLU A 368 20.00 -17.34 18.73
N PHE A 369 20.23 -17.01 17.47
CA PHE A 369 19.15 -16.93 16.48
C PHE A 369 19.65 -17.24 15.07
N ARG A 370 19.02 -18.23 14.41
CA ARG A 370 19.17 -18.48 12.98
C ARG A 370 17.85 -18.96 12.39
N VAL A 371 17.29 -18.17 11.49
CA VAL A 371 16.10 -18.53 10.69
C VAL A 371 16.31 -18.14 9.24
N ASP A 372 16.22 -19.12 8.34
CA ASP A 372 16.52 -18.99 6.91
C ASP A 372 15.25 -18.72 6.08
N ILE A 373 14.35 -17.86 6.56
CA ILE A 373 13.07 -17.52 5.90
C ILE A 373 12.98 -16.02 5.64
N SER A 374 12.53 -15.63 4.44
CA SER A 374 12.26 -14.23 4.10
C SER A 374 10.84 -14.03 3.55
N SER A 375 10.20 -12.89 3.88
CA SER A 375 8.89 -12.50 3.33
C SER A 375 8.87 -12.47 1.79
N THR A 376 9.98 -12.08 1.16
CA THR A 376 10.11 -12.04 -0.30
C THR A 376 10.03 -13.43 -0.92
N GLU A 377 10.66 -14.42 -0.29
CA GLU A 377 10.62 -15.80 -0.75
C GLU A 377 9.23 -16.43 -0.58
N LEU A 378 8.58 -16.15 0.55
CA LEU A 378 7.20 -16.62 0.80
C LEU A 378 6.22 -16.03 -0.22
N ARG A 379 6.32 -14.74 -0.56
CA ARG A 379 5.47 -14.14 -1.60
C ARG A 379 5.70 -14.77 -2.97
N ARG A 380 6.94 -15.04 -3.37
CA ARG A 380 7.23 -15.73 -4.63
C ARG A 380 6.57 -17.10 -4.68
N ARG A 381 6.69 -17.90 -3.62
CA ARG A 381 6.05 -19.23 -3.54
C ARG A 381 4.52 -19.18 -3.59
N SER A 382 3.88 -18.11 -3.09
CA SER A 382 2.42 -17.96 -3.17
C SER A 382 1.94 -17.61 -4.57
N VAL A 383 2.69 -16.81 -5.33
CA VAL A 383 2.38 -16.46 -6.73
C VAL A 383 2.47 -17.70 -7.63
N ASP A 384 3.49 -18.54 -7.42
CA ASP A 384 3.67 -19.77 -8.21
C ASP A 384 2.53 -20.79 -7.99
N ARG A 385 1.91 -20.83 -6.80
CA ARG A 385 0.76 -21.70 -6.49
C ARG A 385 -0.56 -21.22 -7.08
N THR A 386 -0.71 -19.94 -7.37
CA THR A 386 -1.93 -19.37 -7.98
C THR A 386 -1.86 -19.32 -9.50
N ALA A 387 -0.70 -19.59 -10.09
CA ALA A 387 -0.45 -19.60 -11.54
C ALA A 387 -0.47 -21.03 -12.16
N GLY A 388 -0.57 -22.09 -11.38
CA GLY A 388 -0.76 -23.48 -11.78
C GLY A 388 -2.19 -23.96 -11.53
#